data_8df899a68b843701ea6e866098f9598d
#
_entry.id   8df899a68b843701ea6e866098f9598d
#
_cell.length_a   1.000
_cell.length_b   1.000
_cell.length_c   1.000
_cell.angle_alpha   90.00
_cell.angle_beta   90.00
_cell.angle_gamma   90.00
#
_symmetry.space_group_name_H-M   'P 1'
#
loop_
_entity.id
_entity.type
_entity.pdbx_description
1 polymer ?
#
loop_
_entity_poly.entity_id
_entity_poly.type
_entity_poly.pdbx_seq_one_letter_code
_entity_poly.pdbx_strand_id
1 'polypeptide(L)'
;MNPMNPLRNETDLEQALASDRVLLFKHSTRCGTSTRALRQVSSYEEADGSIPVYLIDVISERELARSIADRLGIRHESPQVILVAGGRPVWHASHGAVTAEILREKAEQPGS
;
A
#
# COMPACT_ATOMS: atom_id res chain seq x y z
N MET A 1 9.56 12.33 10.20
CA MET A 1 8.51 12.09 9.21
C MET A 1 9.02 11.15 8.14
N ASN A 2 8.32 10.06 7.90
CA ASN A 2 8.72 9.10 6.87
C ASN A 2 7.80 9.26 5.68
N PRO A 3 8.24 9.95 4.63
CA PRO A 3 7.41 10.04 3.44
C PRO A 3 7.25 8.65 2.84
N MET A 4 6.12 8.42 2.23
CA MET A 4 5.88 7.18 1.51
C MET A 4 6.91 7.05 0.41
N ASN A 5 7.40 5.83 0.21
CA ASN A 5 8.39 5.55 -0.82
C ASN A 5 7.69 5.30 -2.15
N PRO A 6 7.96 6.12 -3.18
CA PRO A 6 7.28 5.90 -4.46
C PRO A 6 7.85 4.69 -5.18
N LEU A 7 6.97 3.91 -5.80
CA LEU A 7 7.36 2.82 -6.70
C LEU A 7 7.07 3.26 -8.13
N ARG A 8 8.06 3.18 -8.99
CA ARG A 8 7.94 3.66 -10.35
C ARG A 8 8.16 2.59 -11.42
N ASN A 9 8.66 1.43 -11.03
CA ASN A 9 8.95 0.37 -11.98
C ASN A 9 9.01 -0.98 -11.28
N GLU A 10 9.17 -2.03 -12.09
CA GLU A 10 9.21 -3.40 -11.55
C GLU A 10 10.42 -3.64 -10.65
N THR A 11 11.55 -3.00 -10.92
CA THR A 11 12.72 -3.14 -10.07
C THR A 11 12.45 -2.59 -8.68
N ASP A 12 11.80 -1.42 -8.60
CA ASP A 12 11.40 -0.85 -7.31
C ASP A 12 10.48 -1.80 -6.56
N LEU A 13 9.52 -2.40 -7.28
CA LEU A 13 8.58 -3.34 -6.68
C LEU A 13 9.30 -4.57 -6.13
N GLU A 14 10.23 -5.12 -6.91
CA GLU A 14 10.99 -6.29 -6.47
C GLU A 14 11.76 -6.00 -5.19
N GLN A 15 12.36 -4.82 -5.10
CA GLN A 15 13.10 -4.43 -3.91
C GLN A 15 12.16 -4.30 -2.70
N ALA A 16 10.99 -3.71 -2.91
CA ALA A 16 10.01 -3.57 -1.84
C ALA A 16 9.54 -4.95 -1.35
N LEU A 17 9.26 -5.86 -2.28
CA LEU A 17 8.76 -7.19 -1.93
C LEU A 17 9.81 -8.08 -1.27
N ALA A 18 11.08 -7.70 -1.33
CA ALA A 18 12.15 -8.43 -0.66
C ALA A 18 12.17 -8.19 0.85
N SER A 19 11.45 -7.18 1.33
CA SER A 19 11.36 -6.88 2.76
C SER A 19 10.42 -7.86 3.46
N ASP A 20 10.58 -7.99 4.79
CA ASP A 20 9.74 -8.89 5.56
C ASP A 20 8.26 -8.56 5.44
N ARG A 21 7.93 -7.28 5.63
CA ARG A 21 6.55 -6.78 5.48
C ARG A 21 6.57 -5.40 4.86
N VAL A 22 5.64 -5.15 3.95
CA VAL A 22 5.47 -3.85 3.33
C VAL A 22 3.99 -3.57 3.12
N LEU A 23 3.62 -2.30 3.09
CA LEU A 23 2.30 -1.85 2.71
C LEU A 23 2.41 -1.20 1.34
N LEU A 24 1.68 -1.74 0.37
CA LEU A 24 1.59 -1.16 -0.96
C LEU A 24 0.32 -0.32 -1.01
N PHE A 25 0.45 0.97 -1.26
CA PHE A 25 -0.70 1.88 -1.30
C PHE A 25 -0.88 2.39 -2.73
N LYS A 26 -1.97 1.96 -3.36
CA LYS A 26 -2.37 2.43 -4.68
C LYS A 26 -3.22 3.69 -4.50
N HIS A 27 -2.78 4.77 -5.10
CA HIS A 27 -3.39 6.09 -4.92
C HIS A 27 -3.69 6.73 -6.26
N SER A 28 -4.85 7.36 -6.38
CA SER A 28 -5.22 8.15 -7.56
C SER A 28 -5.33 9.62 -7.16
N THR A 29 -4.54 10.48 -7.80
CA THR A 29 -4.56 11.92 -7.53
C THR A 29 -5.85 12.59 -7.98
N ARG A 30 -6.69 11.88 -8.75
CA ARG A 30 -7.94 12.42 -9.28
C ARG A 30 -9.17 11.97 -8.51
N CYS A 31 -9.00 11.22 -7.44
CA CYS A 31 -10.11 10.64 -6.69
C CYS A 31 -10.15 11.21 -5.28
N GLY A 32 -11.30 11.79 -4.88
CA GLY A 32 -11.44 12.34 -3.53
C GLY A 32 -11.35 11.27 -2.46
N THR A 33 -11.83 10.06 -2.74
CA THR A 33 -11.71 8.94 -1.81
C THR A 33 -10.25 8.57 -1.60
N SER A 34 -9.44 8.67 -2.65
CA SER A 34 -8.00 8.44 -2.56
C SER A 34 -7.30 9.49 -1.72
N THR A 35 -7.75 10.75 -1.80
CA THR A 35 -7.19 11.81 -0.97
C THR A 35 -7.45 11.54 0.51
N ARG A 36 -8.64 11.06 0.83
CA ARG A 36 -8.98 10.66 2.20
C ARG A 36 -8.10 9.50 2.65
N ALA A 37 -7.96 8.48 1.80
CA ALA A 37 -7.13 7.34 2.11
C ALA A 37 -5.68 7.76 2.33
N LEU A 38 -5.18 8.69 1.52
CA LEU A 38 -3.82 9.20 1.67
C LEU A 38 -3.62 9.81 3.06
N ARG A 39 -4.58 10.56 3.56
CA ARG A 39 -4.51 11.13 4.90
C ARG A 39 -4.46 10.05 5.96
N GLN A 40 -5.26 8.99 5.77
CA GLN A 40 -5.29 7.88 6.72
C GLN A 40 -3.95 7.13 6.73
N VAL A 41 -3.38 6.87 5.58
CA VAL A 41 -2.10 6.18 5.50
C VAL A 41 -0.99 7.05 6.08
N SER A 42 -1.01 8.36 5.79
CA SER A 42 -0.03 9.29 6.36
C SER A 42 -0.14 9.33 7.88
N SER A 43 -1.36 9.33 8.40
CA SER A 43 -1.60 9.32 9.84
C SER A 43 -1.03 8.06 10.48
N TYR A 44 -1.19 6.92 9.82
CA TYR A 44 -0.58 5.68 10.29
C TYR A 44 0.96 5.80 10.34
N GLU A 45 1.57 6.34 9.29
CA GLU A 45 3.02 6.48 9.25
C GLU A 45 3.54 7.37 10.37
N GLU A 46 2.84 8.44 10.67
CA GLU A 46 3.25 9.38 11.72
C GLU A 46 3.06 8.78 13.11
N ALA A 47 2.01 8.00 13.31
CA ALA A 47 1.70 7.46 14.63
C ALA A 47 2.46 6.17 14.94
N ASP A 48 2.71 5.35 13.93
CA ASP A 48 3.33 4.02 14.11
C ASP A 48 4.45 3.83 13.09
N GLY A 49 4.07 3.61 11.81
CA GLY A 49 5.04 3.46 10.74
C GLY A 49 5.96 2.26 10.87
N SER A 50 5.58 1.26 11.65
CA SER A 50 6.42 0.09 11.84
C SER A 50 6.58 -0.73 10.57
N ILE A 51 5.60 -0.67 9.67
CA ILE A 51 5.68 -1.31 8.37
C ILE A 51 5.90 -0.22 7.32
N PRO A 52 6.95 -0.31 6.49
CA PRO A 52 7.19 0.72 5.47
C PRO A 52 6.06 0.75 4.44
N VAL A 53 5.71 1.96 4.02
CA VAL A 53 4.65 2.18 3.03
C VAL A 53 5.27 2.59 1.70
N TYR A 54 4.83 1.93 0.64
CA TYR A 54 5.24 2.25 -0.72
C TYR A 54 4.04 2.74 -1.50
N LEU A 55 4.21 3.85 -2.20
CA LEU A 55 3.14 4.53 -2.92
C LEU A 55 3.21 4.22 -4.41
N ILE A 56 2.09 3.81 -4.99
CA ILE A 56 1.96 3.61 -6.42
C ILE A 56 0.90 4.59 -6.93
N ASP A 57 1.32 5.57 -7.74
CA ASP A 57 0.38 6.47 -8.40
C ASP A 57 -0.23 5.72 -9.57
N VAL A 58 -1.52 5.35 -9.46
CA VAL A 58 -2.14 4.49 -10.46
C VAL A 58 -2.38 5.21 -11.78
N ILE A 59 -2.28 6.52 -11.81
CA ILE A 59 -2.46 7.28 -13.06
C ILE A 59 -1.16 7.30 -13.85
N SER A 60 -0.05 7.66 -13.22
CA SER A 60 1.24 7.70 -13.90
C SER A 60 1.87 6.31 -14.02
N GLU A 61 1.60 5.41 -13.07
CA GLU A 61 2.19 4.07 -13.06
C GLU A 61 1.12 3.01 -13.26
N ARG A 62 0.34 3.17 -14.31
CA ARG A 62 -0.79 2.28 -14.57
C ARG A 62 -0.37 0.83 -14.77
N GLU A 63 0.71 0.61 -15.53
CA GLU A 63 1.18 -0.75 -15.80
C GLU A 63 1.68 -1.42 -14.54
N LEU A 64 2.39 -0.67 -13.70
CA LEU A 64 2.88 -1.20 -12.43
C LEU A 64 1.71 -1.58 -11.53
N ALA A 65 0.68 -0.75 -11.46
CA ALA A 65 -0.50 -1.05 -10.66
C ALA A 65 -1.18 -2.34 -11.10
N ARG A 66 -1.25 -2.58 -12.42
CA ARG A 66 -1.83 -3.81 -12.96
C ARG A 66 -0.93 -5.01 -12.69
N SER A 67 0.38 -4.81 -12.81
CA SER A 67 1.35 -5.88 -12.51
C SER A 67 1.20 -6.34 -11.06
N ILE A 68 1.00 -5.41 -10.13
CA ILE A 68 0.80 -5.75 -8.72
C ILE A 68 -0.45 -6.60 -8.55
N ALA A 69 -1.55 -6.23 -9.22
CA ALA A 69 -2.78 -7.01 -9.15
C ALA A 69 -2.57 -8.43 -9.66
N ASP A 70 -1.86 -8.56 -10.78
CA ASP A 70 -1.61 -9.88 -11.37
C ASP A 70 -0.68 -10.72 -10.50
N ARG A 71 0.41 -10.13 -10.00
CA ARG A 71 1.39 -10.85 -9.20
C ARG A 71 0.82 -11.31 -7.87
N LEU A 72 0.00 -10.50 -7.24
CA LEU A 72 -0.52 -10.81 -5.91
C LEU A 72 -1.89 -11.45 -5.94
N GLY A 73 -2.51 -11.54 -7.11
CA GLY A 73 -3.83 -12.15 -7.24
C GLY A 73 -4.91 -11.33 -6.54
N ILE A 74 -4.74 -10.02 -6.48
CA ILE A 74 -5.70 -9.13 -5.83
C ILE A 74 -6.26 -8.18 -6.87
N ARG A 75 -7.58 -8.14 -6.98
CA ARG A 75 -8.26 -7.28 -7.93
C ARG A 75 -7.81 -5.84 -7.77
N HIS A 76 -7.47 -5.20 -8.87
CA HIS A 76 -7.04 -3.80 -8.86
C HIS A 76 -8.19 -2.90 -8.41
N GLU A 77 -7.89 -2.07 -7.41
CA GLU A 77 -8.80 -1.00 -6.95
C GLU A 77 -7.95 0.20 -6.54
N SER A 78 -8.56 1.36 -6.43
CA SER A 78 -7.87 2.59 -6.01
C SER A 78 -8.91 3.51 -5.35
N PRO A 79 -8.69 3.95 -4.11
CA PRO A 79 -7.51 3.65 -3.28
C PRO A 79 -7.53 2.22 -2.75
N GLN A 80 -6.35 1.65 -2.59
CA GLN A 80 -6.22 0.29 -2.07
C GLN A 80 -4.89 0.15 -1.36
N VAL A 81 -4.89 -0.49 -0.18
CA VAL A 81 -3.66 -0.89 0.49
C VAL A 81 -3.58 -2.40 0.52
N ILE A 82 -2.38 -2.93 0.33
CA ILE A 82 -2.12 -4.36 0.38
C ILE A 82 -0.96 -4.58 1.34
N LEU A 83 -1.18 -5.39 2.37
CA LEU A 83 -0.12 -5.81 3.26
C LEU A 83 0.52 -7.06 2.70
N VAL A 84 1.80 -6.99 2.41
CA VAL A 84 2.55 -8.12 1.85
C VAL A 84 3.59 -8.54 2.87
N ALA A 85 3.64 -9.84 3.16
CA ALA A 85 4.60 -10.42 4.09
C ALA A 85 5.30 -11.58 3.40
N GLY A 86 6.63 -11.54 3.35
CA GLY A 86 7.40 -12.58 2.70
C GLY A 86 7.05 -12.75 1.22
N GLY A 87 6.72 -11.65 0.56
CA GLY A 87 6.36 -11.67 -0.86
C GLY A 87 4.93 -12.11 -1.14
N ARG A 88 4.11 -12.34 -0.11
CA ARG A 88 2.73 -12.81 -0.27
C ARG A 88 1.74 -11.83 0.32
N PRO A 89 0.60 -11.58 -0.35
CA PRO A 89 -0.42 -10.71 0.23
C PRO A 89 -1.11 -11.42 1.40
N VAL A 90 -1.18 -10.74 2.54
CA VAL A 90 -1.82 -11.31 3.73
C VAL A 90 -3.08 -10.55 4.12
N TRP A 91 -3.27 -9.36 3.59
CA TRP A 91 -4.47 -8.56 3.86
C TRP A 91 -4.53 -7.39 2.87
N HIS A 92 -5.73 -6.96 2.55
CA HIS A 92 -5.92 -5.74 1.74
C HIS A 92 -7.24 -5.07 2.11
N ALA A 93 -7.32 -3.78 1.79
CA ALA A 93 -8.53 -2.99 1.96
C ALA A 93 -8.58 -1.91 0.89
N SER A 94 -9.79 -1.48 0.55
CA SER A 94 -9.99 -0.50 -0.51
C SER A 94 -10.99 0.57 -0.07
N HIS A 95 -10.92 1.72 -0.72
CA HIS A 95 -11.89 2.81 -0.56
C HIS A 95 -12.00 3.24 0.91
N GLY A 96 -13.21 3.34 1.44
CA GLY A 96 -13.43 3.82 2.79
C GLY A 96 -12.93 2.90 3.90
N ALA A 97 -12.57 1.66 3.57
CA ALA A 97 -12.01 0.74 4.55
C ALA A 97 -10.56 1.03 4.86
N VAL A 98 -9.90 1.90 4.10
CA VAL A 98 -8.51 2.29 4.36
C VAL A 98 -8.48 3.34 5.46
N THR A 99 -8.17 2.93 6.68
CA THR A 99 -8.12 3.82 7.84
C THR A 99 -6.82 3.61 8.62
N ALA A 100 -6.37 4.66 9.31
CA ALA A 100 -5.17 4.57 10.15
C ALA A 100 -5.35 3.52 11.24
N GLU A 101 -6.56 3.41 11.79
CA GLU A 101 -6.86 2.45 12.83
C GLU A 101 -6.66 1.01 12.37
N ILE A 102 -7.22 0.67 11.20
CA ILE A 102 -7.06 -0.70 10.68
C ILE A 102 -5.61 -0.98 10.30
N LEU A 103 -4.90 0.00 9.80
CA LEU A 103 -3.49 -0.19 9.47
C LEU A 103 -2.66 -0.49 10.71
N ARG A 104 -2.91 0.24 11.80
CA ARG A 104 -2.23 -0.03 13.07
C ARG A 104 -2.56 -1.41 13.59
N GLU A 105 -3.83 -1.79 13.51
CA GLU A 105 -4.26 -3.12 13.96
C GLU A 105 -3.55 -4.22 13.18
N LYS A 106 -3.48 -4.08 11.86
CA LYS A 106 -2.80 -5.09 11.04
C LYS A 106 -1.30 -5.10 11.27
N ALA A 107 -0.71 -3.94 11.52
CA ALA A 107 0.72 -3.85 11.79
C ALA A 107 1.11 -4.54 13.10
N GLU A 108 0.20 -4.56 14.06
CA GLU A 108 0.44 -5.19 15.37
C GLU A 108 0.27 -6.69 15.33
N GLN A 109 -0.40 -7.23 14.32
CA GLN A 109 -0.58 -8.67 14.20
C GLN A 109 0.73 -9.33 13.80
N PRO A 110 1.01 -10.56 14.33
CA PRO A 110 2.19 -11.29 13.87
C PRO A 110 2.10 -11.46 12.37
N GLY A 111 3.24 -11.32 11.69
CA GLY A 111 3.29 -11.36 10.24
C GLY A 111 2.96 -12.74 9.71
N SER A 112 1.76 -12.98 9.50
CA SER A 112 1.29 -14.29 9.02
C SER A 112 1.09 -14.31 7.54
#